data_b56902a376dff2d7a0837d4141458d54
#
_entry.id   b56902a376dff2d7a0837d4141458d54
#
_cell.length_a   1.000
_cell.length_b   1.000
_cell.length_c   1.000
_cell.angle_alpha   90.00
_cell.angle_beta   90.00
_cell.angle_gamma   90.00
#
_symmetry.space_group_name_H-M   'P 1'
#
loop_
_entity.id
_entity.type
_entity.pdbx_description
1 polymer ?
#
loop_
_entity_poly.entity_id
_entity_poly.type
_entity_poly.pdbx_seq_one_letter_code
_entity_poly.pdbx_strand_id
1 'polypeptide(L)'
;MNRLGSSFKPQAWLMVLLLAAFTAGCGGDGGGGGGAATGAGSGPTGAACAGADCVNLGTAANYVILAKSGVSTVPSSAVTGNVGLSPAAGSFLTGWSETADGAPVTYSTSAQVAAPGKLYAANYAGGTTSSDLTTAVGDMETAYTAANGMAPAGGGDPAAGGTACPGTGALGGLTLTPGVYTCTTTVSIATGTNVTLSGAGVYVIRTTQGITQASGTQVLLTNGALAKNVFWVPALTVEITGTAGATTTMAGVILAKTNIVVGTNATVNGRLLAQTAVTFDQSTVTVP
;
A
#
# COMPACT_ATOMS: atom_id res chain seq x y z
N MET A 1 -12.97 -18.55 72.44
CA MET A 1 -13.88 -17.42 72.72
C MET A 1 -14.12 -16.63 71.43
N ASN A 2 -15.41 -16.54 71.09
CA ASN A 2 -16.08 -15.64 70.12
C ASN A 2 -15.51 -15.52 68.68
N ARG A 3 -16.13 -16.16 67.72
CA ARG A 3 -17.41 -15.88 67.01
C ARG A 3 -17.47 -14.43 66.52
N LEU A 4 -17.46 -14.23 65.22
CA LEU A 4 -18.54 -13.59 64.51
C LEU A 4 -18.32 -13.77 62.97
N GLY A 5 -19.26 -14.43 62.35
CA GLY A 5 -19.40 -14.53 60.91
C GLY A 5 -20.09 -13.27 60.37
N SER A 6 -19.84 -12.96 59.11
CA SER A 6 -20.74 -12.17 58.31
C SER A 6 -20.81 -12.74 56.92
N SER A 7 -21.98 -13.20 56.64
CA SER A 7 -22.54 -13.67 55.38
C SER A 7 -22.60 -12.49 54.40
N PHE A 8 -21.98 -12.56 53.24
CA PHE A 8 -22.29 -11.71 52.13
C PHE A 8 -23.06 -12.49 51.07
N LYS A 9 -24.30 -12.05 50.85
CA LYS A 9 -25.20 -12.56 49.81
C LYS A 9 -24.75 -11.97 48.45
N PRO A 10 -24.76 -12.74 47.35
CA PRO A 10 -24.61 -12.18 46.01
C PRO A 10 -25.94 -11.60 45.55
N GLN A 11 -25.94 -10.30 45.25
CA GLN A 11 -27.03 -9.65 44.53
C GLN A 11 -26.84 -9.91 43.02
N ALA A 12 -27.79 -10.69 42.47
CA ALA A 12 -27.97 -10.86 41.06
C ALA A 12 -28.47 -9.56 40.42
N TRP A 13 -27.71 -8.98 39.54
CA TRP A 13 -28.17 -7.92 38.66
C TRP A 13 -28.64 -8.56 37.35
N LEU A 14 -29.93 -8.52 37.16
CA LEU A 14 -30.62 -8.91 35.93
C LEU A 14 -30.42 -7.78 34.91
N MET A 15 -29.55 -7.98 33.90
CA MET A 15 -29.50 -7.10 32.74
C MET A 15 -30.49 -7.59 31.69
N VAL A 16 -31.55 -6.82 31.51
CA VAL A 16 -32.54 -6.99 30.46
C VAL A 16 -31.90 -6.65 29.11
N LEU A 17 -31.81 -7.66 28.25
CA LEU A 17 -31.37 -7.52 26.86
C LEU A 17 -32.52 -6.96 26.03
N LEU A 18 -32.46 -5.71 25.63
CA LEU A 18 -33.43 -5.11 24.69
C LEU A 18 -32.97 -5.44 23.26
N LEU A 19 -33.63 -6.41 22.65
CA LEU A 19 -33.43 -6.78 21.24
C LEU A 19 -34.26 -5.85 20.37
N ALA A 20 -33.63 -4.87 19.72
CA ALA A 20 -34.26 -4.05 18.69
C ALA A 20 -34.04 -4.72 17.32
N ALA A 21 -35.05 -5.35 16.79
CA ALA A 21 -35.08 -5.83 15.40
C ALA A 21 -35.31 -4.64 14.47
N PHE A 22 -34.36 -4.33 13.62
CA PHE A 22 -34.56 -3.45 12.47
C PHE A 22 -34.91 -4.30 11.24
N THR A 23 -36.13 -4.15 10.81
CA THR A 23 -36.66 -4.72 9.56
C THR A 23 -36.05 -3.97 8.36
N ALA A 24 -35.55 -4.75 7.42
CA ALA A 24 -35.15 -4.26 6.11
C ALA A 24 -36.37 -3.74 5.36
N GLY A 25 -36.36 -2.44 5.04
CA GLY A 25 -37.25 -1.81 4.08
C GLY A 25 -36.57 -1.66 2.73
N CYS A 26 -36.98 -2.47 1.75
CA CYS A 26 -36.74 -2.27 0.35
C CYS A 26 -37.75 -1.24 -0.14
N GLY A 27 -37.33 -0.14 -0.76
CA GLY A 27 -38.20 0.83 -1.41
C GLY A 27 -37.38 1.69 -2.36
N GLY A 28 -37.73 1.59 -3.64
CA GLY A 28 -37.03 2.13 -4.78
C GLY A 28 -37.35 3.59 -5.08
N ASP A 29 -36.64 4.10 -6.07
CA ASP A 29 -36.86 5.21 -7.01
C ASP A 29 -36.93 6.63 -6.52
N GLY A 30 -36.14 7.47 -7.18
CA GLY A 30 -36.43 8.86 -7.36
C GLY A 30 -35.23 9.78 -7.37
N GLY A 31 -34.80 10.12 -8.56
CA GLY A 31 -33.75 11.04 -8.95
C GLY A 31 -33.73 12.41 -8.24
N GLY A 32 -32.59 13.04 -8.30
CA GLY A 32 -32.48 14.47 -8.07
C GLY A 32 -31.17 14.96 -7.49
N GLY A 33 -30.24 15.32 -8.38
CA GLY A 33 -29.55 16.60 -8.29
C GLY A 33 -28.49 16.83 -7.21
N GLY A 34 -27.23 16.80 -7.61
CA GLY A 34 -26.34 17.90 -7.36
C GLY A 34 -25.64 17.95 -6.00
N GLY A 35 -24.42 17.55 -6.00
CA GLY A 35 -23.47 17.86 -4.96
C GLY A 35 -22.14 17.20 -5.27
N ALA A 36 -21.38 17.78 -6.20
CA ALA A 36 -20.01 17.38 -6.46
C ALA A 36 -19.18 17.63 -5.22
N ALA A 37 -18.94 16.60 -4.41
CA ALA A 37 -17.84 16.59 -3.48
C ALA A 37 -16.55 16.51 -4.29
N THR A 38 -15.95 17.65 -4.56
CA THR A 38 -14.65 17.79 -5.16
C THR A 38 -13.60 17.25 -4.18
N GLY A 39 -12.90 16.18 -4.55
CA GLY A 39 -11.57 15.90 -4.03
C GLY A 39 -11.39 14.71 -3.12
N ALA A 40 -12.11 13.60 -3.32
CA ALA A 40 -11.54 12.31 -2.95
C ALA A 40 -10.71 11.82 -4.13
N GLY A 41 -9.39 11.87 -4.00
CA GLY A 41 -8.49 11.24 -4.95
C GLY A 41 -8.87 9.78 -5.06
N SER A 42 -9.51 9.42 -6.16
CA SER A 42 -9.91 8.06 -6.44
C SER A 42 -8.64 7.22 -6.49
N GLY A 43 -8.41 6.40 -5.45
CA GLY A 43 -7.59 5.23 -5.57
C GLY A 43 -8.06 4.42 -6.77
N PRO A 44 -7.48 3.26 -7.07
CA PRO A 44 -7.87 2.44 -8.21
C PRO A 44 -9.29 1.90 -8.05
N THR A 45 -10.27 2.80 -7.99
CA THR A 45 -11.69 2.58 -8.07
C THR A 45 -12.11 2.63 -9.54
N GLY A 46 -11.33 1.97 -10.40
CA GLY A 46 -11.84 1.65 -11.72
C GLY A 46 -12.92 0.56 -11.60
N ALA A 47 -13.77 0.41 -12.60
CA ALA A 47 -14.80 -0.63 -12.65
C ALA A 47 -14.26 -2.06 -12.43
N ALA A 48 -12.96 -2.27 -12.40
CA ALA A 48 -12.29 -3.52 -12.03
C ALA A 48 -12.23 -3.76 -10.51
N CYS A 49 -12.58 -2.76 -9.70
CA CYS A 49 -12.53 -2.83 -8.22
C CYS A 49 -13.90 -2.94 -7.55
N ALA A 50 -14.91 -3.43 -8.26
CA ALA A 50 -16.20 -3.74 -7.68
C ALA A 50 -16.25 -5.23 -7.30
N GLY A 51 -16.00 -5.55 -6.05
CA GLY A 51 -16.13 -6.94 -5.55
C GLY A 51 -15.07 -7.32 -4.51
N ALA A 52 -15.14 -8.59 -4.08
CA ALA A 52 -14.24 -9.16 -3.09
C ALA A 52 -12.77 -9.27 -3.54
N ASP A 53 -12.51 -9.06 -4.83
CA ASP A 53 -11.20 -9.26 -5.47
C ASP A 53 -10.40 -7.95 -5.62
N CYS A 54 -10.75 -6.93 -4.83
CA CYS A 54 -10.20 -5.59 -4.96
C CYS A 54 -9.47 -5.15 -3.70
N VAL A 55 -8.25 -4.62 -3.86
CA VAL A 55 -7.52 -3.96 -2.78
C VAL A 55 -7.82 -2.46 -2.79
N ASN A 56 -8.67 -2.03 -1.86
CA ASN A 56 -8.99 -0.62 -1.70
C ASN A 56 -7.91 0.08 -0.87
N LEU A 57 -7.23 1.05 -1.46
CA LEU A 57 -6.20 1.84 -0.78
C LEU A 57 -6.76 3.03 0.02
N GLY A 58 -8.07 3.33 -0.10
CA GLY A 58 -8.65 4.50 0.54
C GLY A 58 -7.86 5.78 0.25
N THR A 59 -7.65 6.61 1.26
CA THR A 59 -6.89 7.86 1.15
C THR A 59 -5.37 7.66 1.02
N ALA A 60 -4.84 6.46 1.30
CA ALA A 60 -3.45 6.13 1.00
C ALA A 60 -3.13 6.21 -0.50
N ALA A 61 -4.14 6.08 -1.37
CA ALA A 61 -4.01 6.28 -2.81
C ALA A 61 -3.61 7.71 -3.23
N ASN A 62 -3.75 8.69 -2.35
CA ASN A 62 -3.32 10.08 -2.59
C ASN A 62 -1.79 10.25 -2.55
N TYR A 63 -1.08 9.23 -2.07
CA TYR A 63 0.37 9.24 -1.93
C TYR A 63 1.02 8.24 -2.88
N VAL A 64 2.12 8.66 -3.50
CA VAL A 64 3.00 7.74 -4.25
C VAL A 64 3.99 7.06 -3.32
N ILE A 65 4.38 7.76 -2.25
CA ILE A 65 5.18 7.22 -1.15
C ILE A 65 4.47 7.57 0.16
N LEU A 66 4.21 6.56 1.00
CA LEU A 66 3.66 6.74 2.35
C LEU A 66 4.40 5.81 3.32
N ALA A 67 4.92 6.39 4.39
CA ALA A 67 5.67 5.65 5.40
C ALA A 67 5.32 6.09 6.82
N LYS A 68 5.66 5.25 7.82
CA LYS A 68 5.36 5.56 9.23
C LYS A 68 6.54 6.11 9.99
N SER A 69 7.76 5.70 9.67
CA SER A 69 8.93 6.05 10.48
C SER A 69 9.98 6.90 9.78
N GLY A 70 9.99 6.93 8.43
CA GLY A 70 10.93 7.78 7.69
C GLY A 70 10.81 7.58 6.19
N VAL A 71 11.16 8.63 5.44
CA VAL A 71 11.34 8.58 3.99
C VAL A 71 12.67 9.25 3.65
N SER A 72 13.62 8.45 3.20
CA SER A 72 14.97 8.92 2.89
C SER A 72 15.25 8.84 1.39
N THR A 73 15.87 9.87 0.87
CA THR A 73 16.32 9.93 -0.52
C THR A 73 17.69 10.60 -0.63
N VAL A 74 18.26 10.58 -1.82
CA VAL A 74 19.47 11.33 -2.17
C VAL A 74 19.23 12.21 -3.39
N PRO A 75 20.05 13.23 -3.64
CA PRO A 75 19.96 14.04 -4.84
C PRO A 75 19.90 13.20 -6.12
N SER A 76 19.21 13.72 -7.14
CA SER A 76 18.93 13.07 -8.43
C SER A 76 17.84 11.99 -8.38
N SER A 77 17.19 11.77 -7.25
CA SER A 77 15.92 11.02 -7.21
C SER A 77 14.79 11.86 -7.80
N ALA A 78 13.79 11.21 -8.41
CA ALA A 78 12.64 11.88 -9.01
C ALA A 78 11.33 11.19 -8.59
N VAL A 79 10.41 11.98 -8.04
CA VAL A 79 9.12 11.49 -7.57
C VAL A 79 8.00 12.27 -8.25
N THR A 80 7.02 11.56 -8.83
CA THR A 80 5.79 12.15 -9.36
C THR A 80 4.62 11.74 -8.47
N GLY A 81 4.13 12.68 -7.67
CA GLY A 81 3.05 12.47 -6.71
C GLY A 81 3.41 12.90 -5.29
N ASN A 82 2.47 12.73 -4.37
CA ASN A 82 2.66 13.15 -2.98
C ASN A 82 3.50 12.15 -2.18
N VAL A 83 4.27 12.67 -1.25
CA VAL A 83 5.02 11.91 -0.25
C VAL A 83 4.41 12.19 1.12
N GLY A 84 4.08 11.15 1.88
CA GLY A 84 3.49 11.24 3.21
C GLY A 84 4.30 10.52 4.27
N LEU A 85 4.40 11.12 5.46
CA LEU A 85 5.07 10.55 6.61
C LEU A 85 4.23 10.75 7.88
N SER A 86 3.77 9.69 8.51
CA SER A 86 3.02 9.72 9.78
C SER A 86 3.09 8.36 10.47
N PRO A 87 3.29 8.30 11.80
CA PRO A 87 3.26 9.40 12.78
C PRO A 87 4.61 10.14 12.95
N ALA A 88 5.67 9.75 12.24
CA ALA A 88 6.95 10.42 12.37
C ALA A 88 6.91 11.88 11.88
N ALA A 89 7.76 12.71 12.47
CA ALA A 89 7.87 14.12 12.14
C ALA A 89 8.61 14.36 10.81
N GLY A 90 8.45 15.55 10.21
CA GLY A 90 9.13 15.95 8.98
C GLY A 90 10.66 15.88 9.03
N SER A 91 11.24 15.94 10.22
CA SER A 91 12.70 15.72 10.39
C SER A 91 13.18 14.32 9.95
N PHE A 92 12.27 13.37 9.77
CA PHE A 92 12.53 12.05 9.21
C PHE A 92 12.25 11.95 7.69
N LEU A 93 11.91 13.08 7.04
CA LEU A 93 12.01 13.25 5.60
C LEU A 93 13.44 13.72 5.30
N THR A 94 14.33 12.80 4.94
CA THR A 94 15.76 13.11 4.80
C THR A 94 16.22 13.09 3.35
N GLY A 95 17.15 14.01 3.00
CA GLY A 95 17.71 14.12 1.66
C GLY A 95 16.85 14.91 0.66
N TRP A 96 15.72 15.46 1.07
CA TRP A 96 14.77 16.14 0.18
C TRP A 96 15.08 17.60 -0.11
N SER A 97 15.89 18.27 0.71
CA SER A 97 16.13 19.73 0.61
C SER A 97 14.80 20.49 0.59
N GLU A 98 14.00 20.30 1.62
CA GLU A 98 12.64 20.80 1.70
C GLU A 98 12.53 22.31 1.82
N THR A 99 11.48 22.88 1.20
CA THR A 99 11.04 24.25 1.40
C THR A 99 9.58 24.22 1.88
N ALA A 100 9.33 24.71 3.10
CA ALA A 100 8.01 24.80 3.67
C ALA A 100 7.14 25.86 2.96
N ASP A 101 5.81 25.63 2.91
CA ASP A 101 4.84 26.54 2.29
C ASP A 101 4.53 27.79 3.11
N GLY A 102 4.81 27.76 4.42
CA GLY A 102 4.53 28.88 5.34
C GLY A 102 4.61 28.49 6.80
N ALA A 103 3.99 29.30 7.64
CA ALA A 103 3.81 29.02 9.06
C ALA A 103 2.37 29.36 9.46
N PRO A 104 1.59 28.38 9.95
CA PRO A 104 1.96 26.98 10.19
C PRO A 104 2.15 26.21 8.88
N VAL A 105 3.12 25.26 8.86
CA VAL A 105 3.43 24.43 7.70
C VAL A 105 2.27 23.49 7.40
N THR A 106 1.80 23.48 6.16
CA THR A 106 0.81 22.54 5.63
C THR A 106 1.49 21.42 4.83
N TYR A 107 2.47 21.80 4.00
CA TYR A 107 3.29 20.90 3.20
C TYR A 107 4.67 21.52 2.97
N SER A 108 5.56 20.72 2.45
CA SER A 108 6.80 21.23 1.87
C SER A 108 6.94 20.82 0.40
N THR A 109 7.83 21.48 -0.31
CA THR A 109 8.20 21.19 -1.68
C THR A 109 9.67 20.81 -1.76
N SER A 110 10.04 20.09 -2.80
CA SER A 110 11.41 19.69 -3.10
C SER A 110 11.60 19.63 -4.60
N ALA A 111 12.79 19.95 -5.07
CA ALA A 111 13.15 19.79 -6.48
C ALA A 111 13.07 18.33 -6.96
N GLN A 112 13.11 17.37 -6.05
CA GLN A 112 13.00 15.95 -6.34
C GLN A 112 11.55 15.49 -6.52
N VAL A 113 10.56 16.33 -6.18
CA VAL A 113 9.12 16.04 -6.32
C VAL A 113 8.54 16.91 -7.42
N ALA A 114 8.13 16.28 -8.51
CA ALA A 114 7.52 16.99 -9.63
C ALA A 114 6.18 17.61 -9.21
N ALA A 115 5.95 18.87 -9.59
CA ALA A 115 4.68 19.55 -9.36
C ALA A 115 3.53 18.79 -10.07
N PRO A 116 2.33 18.72 -9.48
CA PRO A 116 1.86 19.36 -8.24
C PRO A 116 2.16 18.57 -6.94
N GLY A 117 2.98 17.55 -6.98
CA GLY A 117 3.31 16.71 -5.82
C GLY A 117 3.95 17.51 -4.69
N LYS A 118 3.75 17.07 -3.47
CA LYS A 118 4.19 17.71 -2.23
C LYS A 118 4.62 16.70 -1.19
N LEU A 119 5.35 17.18 -0.18
CA LEU A 119 5.73 16.40 0.99
C LEU A 119 4.87 16.80 2.18
N TYR A 120 4.38 15.81 2.92
CA TYR A 120 3.55 15.99 4.10
C TYR A 120 4.11 15.19 5.27
N ALA A 121 4.07 15.77 6.48
CA ALA A 121 4.50 15.08 7.69
C ALA A 121 3.52 15.31 8.84
N ALA A 122 3.49 14.38 9.80
CA ALA A 122 2.52 14.39 10.89
C ALA A 122 2.59 15.62 11.79
N ASN A 123 3.74 16.28 11.89
CA ASN A 123 3.93 17.49 12.67
C ASN A 123 3.71 18.80 11.88
N TYR A 124 3.25 18.73 10.63
CA TYR A 124 2.85 19.90 9.88
C TYR A 124 1.47 20.35 10.36
N ALA A 125 1.44 21.50 11.05
CA ALA A 125 0.27 21.97 11.81
C ALA A 125 -0.73 22.78 10.98
N GLY A 126 -0.45 23.00 9.69
CA GLY A 126 -1.34 23.72 8.79
C GLY A 126 -2.48 22.84 8.29
N GLY A 127 -3.70 23.40 8.30
CA GLY A 127 -4.89 22.74 7.78
C GLY A 127 -5.21 21.40 8.45
N THR A 128 -5.52 20.38 7.65
CA THR A 128 -5.89 19.02 8.08
C THR A 128 -4.76 17.99 7.88
N THR A 129 -3.55 18.45 7.58
CA THR A 129 -2.43 17.56 7.17
C THR A 129 -2.20 16.39 8.12
N SER A 130 -2.13 16.65 9.42
CA SER A 130 -1.89 15.60 10.42
C SER A 130 -3.01 14.56 10.48
N SER A 131 -4.28 14.99 10.44
CA SER A 131 -5.44 14.09 10.45
C SER A 131 -5.56 13.30 9.15
N ASP A 132 -5.30 13.94 8.02
CA ASP A 132 -5.36 13.29 6.69
C ASP A 132 -4.30 12.20 6.56
N LEU A 133 -3.08 12.47 7.06
CA LEU A 133 -2.01 11.48 7.10
C LEU A 133 -2.34 10.32 8.05
N THR A 134 -2.94 10.60 9.21
CA THR A 134 -3.38 9.56 10.15
C THR A 134 -4.40 8.63 9.49
N THR A 135 -5.37 9.21 8.77
CA THR A 135 -6.36 8.44 8.01
C THR A 135 -5.69 7.63 6.91
N ALA A 136 -4.78 8.23 6.14
CA ALA A 136 -4.10 7.54 5.04
C ALA A 136 -3.25 6.36 5.53
N VAL A 137 -2.59 6.49 6.68
CA VAL A 137 -1.84 5.37 7.29
C VAL A 137 -2.80 4.26 7.73
N GLY A 138 -3.93 4.59 8.34
CA GLY A 138 -4.96 3.61 8.70
C GLY A 138 -5.53 2.87 7.49
N ASP A 139 -5.77 3.59 6.40
CA ASP A 139 -6.21 3.01 5.12
C ASP A 139 -5.14 2.09 4.50
N MET A 140 -3.87 2.48 4.56
CA MET A 140 -2.74 1.63 4.12
C MET A 140 -2.67 0.32 4.92
N GLU A 141 -2.81 0.37 6.24
CA GLU A 141 -2.80 -0.82 7.10
C GLU A 141 -4.01 -1.73 6.84
N THR A 142 -5.17 -1.12 6.59
CA THR A 142 -6.41 -1.82 6.20
C THR A 142 -6.24 -2.49 4.85
N ALA A 143 -5.68 -1.78 3.87
CA ALA A 143 -5.40 -2.32 2.53
C ALA A 143 -4.41 -3.50 2.59
N TYR A 144 -3.35 -3.38 3.40
CA TYR A 144 -2.41 -4.49 3.64
C TYR A 144 -3.13 -5.72 4.19
N THR A 145 -3.95 -5.52 5.23
CA THR A 145 -4.69 -6.61 5.89
C THR A 145 -5.68 -7.26 4.93
N ALA A 146 -6.41 -6.46 4.15
CA ALA A 146 -7.35 -6.94 3.15
C ALA A 146 -6.62 -7.77 2.07
N ALA A 147 -5.55 -7.23 1.47
CA ALA A 147 -4.77 -7.92 0.45
C ALA A 147 -4.15 -9.23 0.97
N ASN A 148 -3.66 -9.20 2.21
CA ASN A 148 -3.07 -10.39 2.84
C ASN A 148 -4.12 -11.45 3.22
N GLY A 149 -5.38 -11.05 3.43
CA GLY A 149 -6.51 -11.92 3.74
C GLY A 149 -7.34 -12.36 2.54
N MET A 150 -7.05 -11.89 1.31
CA MET A 150 -7.84 -12.23 0.13
C MET A 150 -7.87 -13.74 -0.10
N ALA A 151 -9.08 -14.25 -0.37
CA ALA A 151 -9.21 -15.64 -0.77
C ALA A 151 -8.49 -15.85 -2.11
N PRO A 152 -7.84 -16.99 -2.31
CA PRO A 152 -7.29 -17.35 -3.62
C PRO A 152 -8.45 -17.49 -4.61
N ALA A 153 -8.56 -16.55 -5.53
CA ALA A 153 -9.59 -16.55 -6.57
C ALA A 153 -8.95 -16.47 -7.93
N GLY A 154 -9.22 -17.43 -8.77
CA GLY A 154 -9.35 -17.34 -10.22
C GLY A 154 -8.11 -17.05 -11.05
N GLY A 155 -6.99 -17.13 -10.64
CA GLY A 155 -5.75 -17.05 -11.37
C GLY A 155 -4.68 -17.59 -10.48
N GLY A 156 -3.97 -18.49 -10.89
CA GLY A 156 -2.96 -19.12 -10.12
C GLY A 156 -2.14 -19.96 -11.05
N ASP A 157 -1.09 -20.51 -10.60
CA ASP A 157 -0.40 -21.56 -11.32
C ASP A 157 -1.44 -22.66 -11.63
N PRO A 158 -1.79 -22.89 -12.91
CA PRO A 158 -2.73 -23.92 -13.29
C PRO A 158 -2.27 -25.32 -12.84
N ALA A 159 -0.99 -25.51 -12.55
CA ALA A 159 -0.43 -26.75 -12.04
C ALA A 159 -0.65 -26.93 -10.52
N ALA A 160 -1.01 -25.88 -9.78
CA ALA A 160 -1.10 -25.91 -8.32
C ALA A 160 -2.50 -25.54 -7.75
N GLY A 161 -3.53 -25.51 -8.58
CA GLY A 161 -4.89 -25.24 -8.10
C GLY A 161 -5.13 -23.80 -7.63
N GLY A 162 -4.38 -22.84 -8.17
CA GLY A 162 -4.68 -21.41 -7.99
C GLY A 162 -4.20 -20.75 -6.70
N THR A 163 -3.42 -21.44 -5.87
CA THR A 163 -3.02 -20.94 -4.54
C THR A 163 -1.54 -21.00 -4.24
N ALA A 164 -0.81 -21.73 -5.03
CA ALA A 164 0.61 -21.95 -4.79
C ALA A 164 1.46 -20.75 -5.19
N CYS A 165 2.60 -20.62 -4.54
CA CYS A 165 3.65 -19.69 -4.90
C CYS A 165 4.29 -20.12 -6.23
N PRO A 166 4.19 -19.34 -7.32
CA PRO A 166 4.81 -19.70 -8.59
C PRO A 166 6.33 -19.84 -8.43
N GLY A 167 6.91 -20.85 -9.02
CA GLY A 167 8.35 -21.10 -8.94
C GLY A 167 8.89 -21.16 -7.51
N THR A 168 8.06 -21.54 -6.52
CA THR A 168 8.40 -21.49 -5.09
C THR A 168 8.93 -20.11 -4.60
N GLY A 169 8.51 -19.03 -5.28
CA GLY A 169 8.92 -17.65 -5.02
C GLY A 169 9.89 -17.07 -6.07
N ALA A 170 10.52 -17.89 -6.88
CA ALA A 170 11.36 -17.43 -7.99
C ALA A 170 10.49 -17.09 -9.20
N LEU A 171 10.12 -15.81 -9.34
CA LEU A 171 9.20 -15.35 -10.40
C LEU A 171 9.92 -15.08 -11.73
N GLY A 172 11.24 -15.02 -11.74
CA GLY A 172 12.01 -14.74 -12.94
C GLY A 172 11.74 -15.77 -14.05
N GLY A 173 11.43 -15.27 -15.26
CA GLY A 173 11.08 -16.09 -16.42
C GLY A 173 9.61 -16.52 -16.48
N LEU A 174 8.82 -16.26 -15.44
CA LEU A 174 7.41 -16.68 -15.41
C LEU A 174 6.48 -15.65 -16.05
N THR A 175 5.37 -16.15 -16.58
CA THR A 175 4.22 -15.34 -16.98
C THR A 175 3.05 -15.65 -16.06
N LEU A 176 2.59 -14.63 -15.33
CA LEU A 176 1.47 -14.75 -14.40
C LEU A 176 0.21 -14.15 -15.00
N THR A 177 -0.94 -14.74 -14.71
CA THR A 177 -2.27 -14.22 -15.04
C THR A 177 -2.88 -13.51 -13.81
N PRO A 178 -3.95 -12.72 -13.96
CA PRO A 178 -4.63 -12.14 -12.80
C PRO A 178 -5.00 -13.17 -11.73
N GLY A 179 -4.77 -12.84 -10.46
CA GLY A 179 -5.08 -13.73 -9.35
C GLY A 179 -4.32 -13.43 -8.07
N VAL A 180 -4.55 -14.25 -7.04
CA VAL A 180 -3.92 -14.16 -5.73
C VAL A 180 -2.89 -15.27 -5.56
N TYR A 181 -1.64 -14.91 -5.44
CA TYR A 181 -0.48 -15.79 -5.27
C TYR A 181 0.02 -15.73 -3.84
N THR A 182 0.16 -16.87 -3.19
CA THR A 182 0.57 -16.94 -1.78
C THR A 182 1.88 -17.69 -1.63
N CYS A 183 2.91 -16.99 -1.19
CA CYS A 183 4.24 -17.53 -0.94
C CYS A 183 4.55 -17.59 0.56
N THR A 184 5.24 -18.62 0.98
CA THR A 184 5.84 -18.75 2.33
C THR A 184 7.35 -18.52 2.30
N THR A 185 7.90 -18.34 1.10
CA THR A 185 9.31 -18.07 0.82
C THR A 185 9.49 -16.64 0.33
N THR A 186 10.73 -16.18 0.25
CA THR A 186 11.06 -14.90 -0.41
C THR A 186 10.60 -14.94 -1.87
N VAL A 187 9.90 -13.88 -2.29
CA VAL A 187 9.58 -13.67 -3.70
C VAL A 187 10.77 -12.98 -4.36
N SER A 188 11.27 -13.55 -5.46
CA SER A 188 12.49 -13.06 -6.11
C SER A 188 12.38 -12.98 -7.64
N ILE A 189 13.02 -11.95 -8.20
CA ILE A 189 13.27 -11.81 -9.62
C ILE A 189 14.79 -11.77 -9.77
N ALA A 190 15.37 -12.91 -10.22
CA ALA A 190 16.82 -13.08 -10.27
C ALA A 190 17.43 -12.37 -11.49
N THR A 191 18.70 -12.00 -11.40
CA THR A 191 19.47 -11.36 -12.46
C THR A 191 19.32 -12.11 -13.81
N GLY A 192 19.17 -11.35 -14.87
CA GLY A 192 19.01 -11.88 -16.23
C GLY A 192 17.61 -12.43 -16.54
N THR A 193 16.64 -12.27 -15.63
CA THR A 193 15.27 -12.72 -15.84
C THR A 193 14.28 -11.57 -15.63
N ASN A 194 13.11 -11.67 -16.24
CA ASN A 194 11.98 -10.76 -16.01
C ASN A 194 10.76 -11.57 -15.57
N VAL A 195 9.82 -10.95 -14.89
CA VAL A 195 8.48 -11.51 -14.68
C VAL A 195 7.49 -10.80 -15.59
N THR A 196 6.61 -11.55 -16.23
CA THR A 196 5.55 -10.98 -17.08
C THR A 196 4.20 -11.15 -16.39
N LEU A 197 3.46 -10.06 -16.24
CA LEU A 197 2.07 -10.07 -15.81
C LEU A 197 1.19 -9.87 -17.05
N SER A 198 0.35 -10.84 -17.36
CA SER A 198 -0.35 -10.92 -18.64
C SER A 198 -1.85 -11.08 -18.43
N GLY A 199 -2.62 -10.09 -18.87
CA GLY A 199 -4.07 -10.07 -18.79
C GLY A 199 -4.64 -8.95 -17.95
N ALA A 200 -5.83 -8.47 -18.32
CA ALA A 200 -6.54 -7.48 -17.53
C ALA A 200 -7.11 -8.12 -16.26
N GLY A 201 -6.86 -7.50 -15.09
CA GLY A 201 -7.36 -7.97 -13.80
C GLY A 201 -6.46 -7.55 -12.65
N VAL A 202 -6.74 -8.08 -11.46
CA VAL A 202 -6.01 -7.79 -10.24
C VAL A 202 -4.99 -8.90 -9.97
N TYR A 203 -3.80 -8.50 -9.60
CA TYR A 203 -2.72 -9.39 -9.18
C TYR A 203 -2.38 -9.07 -7.72
N VAL A 204 -2.42 -10.07 -6.86
CA VAL A 204 -1.94 -9.96 -5.49
C VAL A 204 -0.85 -11.01 -5.27
N ILE A 205 0.38 -10.55 -5.11
CA ILE A 205 1.52 -11.40 -4.83
C ILE A 205 1.92 -11.16 -3.36
N ARG A 206 1.52 -12.07 -2.49
CA ARG A 206 1.78 -11.97 -1.05
C ARG A 206 2.77 -13.01 -0.58
N THR A 207 3.59 -12.62 0.40
CA THR A 207 4.55 -13.54 1.02
C THR A 207 4.71 -13.26 2.50
N THR A 208 4.95 -14.31 3.29
CA THR A 208 5.34 -14.20 4.71
C THR A 208 6.79 -13.76 4.90
N GLN A 209 7.54 -13.65 3.80
CA GLN A 209 8.92 -13.19 3.76
C GLN A 209 9.04 -11.83 3.06
N GLY A 210 10.21 -11.51 2.53
CA GLY A 210 10.49 -10.32 1.74
C GLY A 210 10.30 -10.51 0.24
N ILE A 211 10.52 -9.42 -0.49
CA ILE A 211 10.60 -9.41 -1.96
C ILE A 211 11.97 -8.87 -2.36
N THR A 212 12.64 -9.55 -3.27
CA THR A 212 13.93 -9.12 -3.83
C THR A 212 13.84 -9.04 -5.35
N GLN A 213 14.20 -7.91 -5.90
CA GLN A 213 14.34 -7.72 -7.33
C GLN A 213 15.79 -7.37 -7.66
N ALA A 214 16.44 -8.20 -8.46
CA ALA A 214 17.83 -7.98 -8.86
C ALA A 214 17.94 -6.85 -9.89
N SER A 215 19.11 -6.25 -9.95
CA SER A 215 19.44 -5.22 -10.93
C SER A 215 19.29 -5.74 -12.37
N GLY A 216 18.82 -4.87 -13.27
CA GLY A 216 18.61 -5.18 -14.68
C GLY A 216 17.41 -6.06 -14.97
N THR A 217 16.50 -6.25 -13.99
CA THR A 217 15.29 -7.06 -14.17
C THR A 217 14.04 -6.20 -14.21
N GLN A 218 12.98 -6.70 -14.82
CA GLN A 218 11.76 -5.94 -15.07
C GLN A 218 10.51 -6.73 -14.72
N VAL A 219 9.52 -6.03 -14.19
CA VAL A 219 8.13 -6.46 -14.13
C VAL A 219 7.43 -5.97 -15.40
N LEU A 220 7.18 -6.85 -16.34
CA LEU A 220 6.57 -6.55 -17.63
C LEU A 220 5.05 -6.66 -17.54
N LEU A 221 4.33 -5.68 -18.06
CA LEU A 221 2.86 -5.67 -18.13
C LEU A 221 2.43 -5.87 -19.58
N THR A 222 1.61 -6.87 -19.84
CA THR A 222 1.14 -7.23 -21.17
C THR A 222 -0.35 -7.56 -21.18
N ASN A 223 -0.96 -7.60 -22.34
CA ASN A 223 -2.35 -8.04 -22.55
C ASN A 223 -3.38 -7.36 -21.62
N GLY A 224 -3.20 -6.05 -21.35
CA GLY A 224 -4.11 -5.26 -20.53
C GLY A 224 -3.82 -5.30 -19.02
N ALA A 225 -2.72 -5.89 -18.56
CA ALA A 225 -2.25 -5.74 -17.19
C ALA A 225 -1.90 -4.26 -16.92
N LEU A 226 -2.33 -3.74 -15.77
CA LEU A 226 -2.11 -2.35 -15.36
C LEU A 226 -1.41 -2.29 -14.02
N ALA A 227 -0.38 -1.46 -13.89
CA ALA A 227 0.39 -1.33 -12.65
C ALA A 227 -0.48 -1.01 -11.42
N LYS A 228 -1.52 -0.21 -11.57
CA LYS A 228 -2.47 0.13 -10.51
C LYS A 228 -3.25 -1.08 -9.94
N ASN A 229 -3.29 -2.18 -10.68
CA ASN A 229 -4.00 -3.42 -10.30
C ASN A 229 -3.04 -4.52 -9.82
N VAL A 230 -1.76 -4.22 -9.68
CA VAL A 230 -0.74 -5.16 -9.19
C VAL A 230 -0.37 -4.78 -7.77
N PHE A 231 -0.50 -5.73 -6.84
CA PHE A 231 -0.22 -5.54 -5.41
C PHE A 231 0.84 -6.52 -4.94
N TRP A 232 1.94 -6.00 -4.46
CA TRP A 232 3.03 -6.74 -3.82
C TRP A 232 2.88 -6.61 -2.31
N VAL A 233 2.66 -7.72 -1.61
CA VAL A 233 2.24 -7.72 -0.18
C VAL A 233 3.20 -8.56 0.66
N PRO A 234 4.42 -8.09 0.91
CA PRO A 234 5.40 -8.78 1.74
C PRO A 234 5.18 -8.52 3.23
N ALA A 235 5.48 -9.52 4.06
CA ALA A 235 5.52 -9.36 5.52
C ALA A 235 6.87 -8.79 6.02
N LEU A 236 7.92 -8.89 5.22
CA LEU A 236 9.25 -8.35 5.52
C LEU A 236 9.67 -7.31 4.47
N THR A 237 10.95 -7.02 4.39
CA THR A 237 11.54 -5.99 3.53
C THR A 237 11.32 -6.27 2.05
N VAL A 238 11.09 -5.18 1.29
CA VAL A 238 11.23 -5.17 -0.17
C VAL A 238 12.57 -4.54 -0.51
N GLU A 239 13.33 -5.22 -1.35
CA GLU A 239 14.58 -4.71 -1.89
C GLU A 239 14.54 -4.76 -3.42
N ILE A 240 14.58 -3.59 -4.04
CA ILE A 240 14.69 -3.43 -5.48
C ILE A 240 16.12 -2.96 -5.75
N THR A 241 16.99 -3.86 -6.18
CA THR A 241 18.37 -3.55 -6.44
C THR A 241 18.50 -2.85 -7.78
N GLY A 242 19.05 -1.65 -7.78
CA GLY A 242 19.40 -0.93 -8.99
C GLY A 242 20.90 -0.71 -9.06
N THR A 243 21.44 -0.58 -10.27
CA THR A 243 22.84 -0.19 -10.50
C THR A 243 22.93 0.71 -11.71
N ALA A 244 23.95 1.55 -11.74
CA ALA A 244 24.21 2.43 -12.87
C ALA A 244 24.34 1.61 -14.17
N GLY A 245 23.65 2.06 -15.22
CA GLY A 245 23.66 1.41 -16.53
C GLY A 245 22.76 0.20 -16.70
N ALA A 246 22.07 -0.26 -15.64
CA ALA A 246 21.08 -1.33 -15.72
C ALA A 246 19.65 -0.76 -15.63
N THR A 247 18.74 -1.28 -16.45
CA THR A 247 17.32 -0.91 -16.39
C THR A 247 16.59 -1.84 -15.44
N THR A 248 16.32 -1.39 -14.22
CA THR A 248 15.48 -2.12 -13.27
C THR A 248 14.13 -1.44 -13.19
N THR A 249 13.05 -2.16 -13.49
CA THR A 249 11.70 -1.60 -13.46
C THR A 249 10.77 -2.45 -12.61
N MET A 250 10.21 -1.86 -11.57
CA MET A 250 9.12 -2.42 -10.77
C MET A 250 7.80 -1.80 -11.21
N ALA A 251 6.77 -2.61 -11.37
CA ALA A 251 5.43 -2.15 -11.65
C ALA A 251 4.44 -2.67 -10.59
N GLY A 252 3.64 -1.76 -10.03
CA GLY A 252 2.61 -2.09 -9.06
C GLY A 252 2.71 -1.34 -7.74
N VAL A 253 1.70 -1.55 -6.92
CA VAL A 253 1.60 -1.02 -5.56
C VAL A 253 2.31 -1.96 -4.60
N ILE A 254 3.30 -1.47 -3.89
CA ILE A 254 3.99 -2.22 -2.85
C ILE A 254 3.36 -1.85 -1.50
N LEU A 255 2.70 -2.82 -0.88
CA LEU A 255 2.12 -2.73 0.46
C LEU A 255 3.01 -3.53 1.42
N ALA A 256 4.06 -2.92 1.94
CA ALA A 256 5.03 -3.60 2.79
C ALA A 256 4.69 -3.48 4.28
N LYS A 257 4.75 -4.60 5.00
CA LYS A 257 4.61 -4.61 6.47
C LYS A 257 5.80 -3.93 7.17
N THR A 258 6.96 -3.97 6.55
CA THR A 258 8.17 -3.33 7.06
C THR A 258 8.67 -2.26 6.08
N ASN A 259 9.92 -2.26 5.73
CA ASN A 259 10.54 -1.23 4.90
C ASN A 259 10.62 -1.60 3.41
N ILE A 260 10.76 -0.57 2.60
CA ILE A 260 11.02 -0.66 1.18
C ILE A 260 12.34 0.04 0.88
N VAL A 261 13.23 -0.64 0.16
CA VAL A 261 14.52 -0.10 -0.29
C VAL A 261 14.54 -0.17 -1.82
N VAL A 262 14.80 0.98 -2.45
CA VAL A 262 14.92 1.10 -3.90
C VAL A 262 16.32 1.62 -4.23
N GLY A 263 17.11 0.80 -4.87
CA GLY A 263 18.50 1.10 -5.22
C GLY A 263 18.65 2.01 -6.44
N THR A 264 19.89 2.44 -6.67
CA THR A 264 20.30 3.42 -7.67
C THR A 264 19.77 3.10 -9.09
N ASN A 265 19.22 4.11 -9.77
CA ASN A 265 18.67 4.02 -11.13
C ASN A 265 17.51 3.02 -11.34
N ALA A 266 16.89 2.55 -10.29
CA ALA A 266 15.67 1.78 -10.42
C ALA A 266 14.47 2.72 -10.72
N THR A 267 13.51 2.20 -11.48
CA THR A 267 12.26 2.90 -11.81
C THR A 267 11.09 2.12 -11.22
N VAL A 268 10.24 2.79 -10.47
CA VAL A 268 9.00 2.23 -9.93
C VAL A 268 7.81 2.95 -10.58
N ASN A 269 7.03 2.22 -11.38
CA ASN A 269 5.71 2.65 -11.83
C ASN A 269 4.68 2.08 -10.86
N GLY A 270 4.38 2.82 -9.79
CA GLY A 270 3.57 2.28 -8.71
C GLY A 270 3.54 3.16 -7.47
N ARG A 271 3.23 2.55 -6.34
CA ARG A 271 3.26 3.20 -5.02
C ARG A 271 4.14 2.42 -4.05
N LEU A 272 4.82 3.16 -3.18
CA LEU A 272 5.65 2.63 -2.10
C LEU A 272 4.96 2.93 -0.76
N LEU A 273 4.19 1.97 -0.26
CA LEU A 273 3.39 2.11 0.96
C LEU A 273 3.96 1.18 2.03
N ALA A 274 4.72 1.74 2.98
CA ALA A 274 5.48 0.99 3.97
C ALA A 274 5.01 1.26 5.40
N GLN A 275 4.79 0.22 6.18
CA GLN A 275 4.43 0.39 7.59
C GLN A 275 5.64 0.73 8.49
N THR A 276 6.83 0.85 7.92
CA THR A 276 8.00 1.43 8.59
C THR A 276 8.62 2.53 7.73
N ALA A 277 9.65 2.27 6.97
CA ALA A 277 10.39 3.28 6.23
C ALA A 277 10.47 2.99 4.73
N VAL A 278 10.65 4.04 3.95
CA VAL A 278 11.02 3.96 2.53
C VAL A 278 12.35 4.66 2.34
N THR A 279 13.30 3.95 1.72
CA THR A 279 14.59 4.51 1.33
C THR A 279 14.79 4.29 -0.16
N PHE A 280 15.19 5.33 -0.88
CA PHE A 280 15.50 5.20 -2.30
C PHE A 280 16.66 6.10 -2.70
N ASP A 281 17.46 5.60 -3.64
CA ASP A 281 18.71 6.19 -4.04
C ASP A 281 18.72 6.43 -5.55
N GLN A 282 18.82 7.70 -5.98
CA GLN A 282 18.89 8.12 -7.38
C GLN A 282 17.88 7.39 -8.29
N SER A 283 16.68 7.18 -7.77
CA SER A 283 15.63 6.36 -8.37
C SER A 283 14.45 7.21 -8.81
N THR A 284 13.64 6.66 -9.71
CA THR A 284 12.41 7.31 -10.18
C THR A 284 11.19 6.57 -9.64
N VAL A 285 10.24 7.30 -9.05
CA VAL A 285 8.96 6.76 -8.58
C VAL A 285 7.83 7.57 -9.17
N THR A 286 6.93 6.91 -9.90
CA THR A 286 5.77 7.53 -10.55
C THR A 286 4.48 6.81 -10.17
N VAL A 287 3.38 7.57 -10.03
CA VAL A 287 2.05 6.97 -9.84
C VAL A 287 1.69 6.06 -11.02
N PRO A 288 1.03 4.92 -10.75
CA PRO A 288 0.65 3.96 -11.79
C PRO A 288 -0.55 4.43 -12.62
#